data_96a4db67a1714323bf5183453748bab8
#
_entry.id   96a4db67a1714323bf5183453748bab8
#
_cell.length_a   1.000
_cell.length_b   1.000
_cell.length_c   1.000
_cell.angle_alpha   90.00
_cell.angle_beta   90.00
_cell.angle_gamma   90.00
#
_symmetry.space_group_name_H-M   'P 1'
#
loop_
_entity.id
_entity.type
_entity.pdbx_description
1 polymer ?
#
loop_
_entity_poly.entity_id
_entity_poly.type
_entity_poly.pdbx_seq_one_letter_code
_entity_poly.pdbx_strand_id
1 'polypeptide(L)'
;MPVPDTDRTVADAIDRVLEAEQATAVAIAGAEAASRAAIEAARAERRRILERARARITRLHERAATHLAARLAQLDKSVAADEQASALPPDGTQAVLATVAQRLTSESQQ
;
A
#
# COMPACT_ATOMS: atom_id res chain seq x y z
N MET A 1 66.88 51.28 -4.85
CA MET A 1 67.09 50.20 -3.98
C MET A 1 65.88 49.33 -3.97
N PRO A 2 66.10 48.27 -4.38
CA PRO A 2 64.97 47.42 -4.44
C PRO A 2 64.60 46.84 -3.10
N VAL A 3 63.58 47.05 -2.69
CA VAL A 3 62.95 46.35 -1.69
C VAL A 3 62.30 45.14 -2.18
N PRO A 4 62.81 44.32 -2.17
CA PRO A 4 61.76 43.97 -2.65
C PRO A 4 61.49 42.54 -2.77
N ASP A 5 62.32 41.66 -2.40
CA ASP A 5 61.99 40.30 -2.24
C ASP A 5 61.02 40.06 -1.08
N THR A 6 61.10 40.97 -0.08
CA THR A 6 60.16 40.85 1.06
C THR A 6 58.76 41.25 0.73
N ASP A 7 58.55 42.34 -0.08
CA ASP A 7 57.23 42.76 -0.51
C ASP A 7 56.59 41.82 -1.50
N ARG A 8 57.39 41.25 -2.40
CA ARG A 8 56.91 40.18 -3.30
C ARG A 8 56.50 38.95 -2.54
N THR A 9 57.28 38.55 -1.54
CA THR A 9 56.98 37.37 -0.73
C THR A 9 55.71 37.57 0.08
N VAL A 10 55.47 38.76 0.60
CA VAL A 10 54.25 39.11 1.33
C VAL A 10 53.07 39.17 0.38
N ALA A 11 53.21 39.74 -0.80
CA ALA A 11 52.17 39.79 -1.81
C ALA A 11 51.79 38.39 -2.29
N ASP A 12 52.78 37.53 -2.54
CA ASP A 12 52.56 36.13 -2.91
C ASP A 12 51.87 35.37 -1.80
N ALA A 13 52.23 35.59 -0.53
CA ALA A 13 51.58 34.98 0.61
C ALA A 13 50.11 35.43 0.73
N ILE A 14 49.82 36.68 0.52
CA ILE A 14 48.43 37.21 0.52
C ILE A 14 47.62 36.60 -0.62
N ASP A 15 48.18 36.51 -1.81
CA ASP A 15 47.53 35.91 -2.95
C ASP A 15 47.19 34.42 -2.70
N ARG A 16 48.10 33.67 -2.09
CA ARG A 16 47.85 32.28 -1.70
C ARG A 16 46.74 32.15 -0.68
N VAL A 17 46.68 33.04 0.30
CA VAL A 17 45.65 33.04 1.32
C VAL A 17 44.28 33.36 0.66
N LEU A 18 44.24 34.35 -0.22
CA LEU A 18 43.00 34.70 -0.94
C LEU A 18 42.51 33.55 -1.84
N GLU A 19 43.44 32.93 -2.58
CA GLU A 19 43.08 31.73 -3.39
C GLU A 19 42.58 30.60 -2.52
N ALA A 20 43.22 30.35 -1.37
CA ALA A 20 42.77 29.29 -0.45
C ALA A 20 41.40 29.64 0.14
N GLU A 21 41.14 30.90 0.48
CA GLU A 21 39.82 31.34 0.96
C GLU A 21 38.76 31.18 -0.11
N GLN A 22 39.03 31.55 -1.35
CA GLN A 22 38.12 31.37 -2.46
C GLN A 22 37.84 29.89 -2.74
N ALA A 23 38.88 29.08 -2.77
CA ALA A 23 38.75 27.61 -2.96
C ALA A 23 37.92 26.99 -1.87
N THR A 24 38.12 27.39 -0.62
CA THR A 24 37.35 26.92 0.53
C THR A 24 35.89 27.37 0.42
N ALA A 25 35.64 28.63 0.07
CA ALA A 25 34.27 29.13 -0.11
C ALA A 25 33.53 28.38 -1.20
N VAL A 26 34.18 28.11 -2.33
CA VAL A 26 33.61 27.34 -3.43
C VAL A 26 33.33 25.87 -2.98
N ALA A 27 34.27 25.28 -2.26
CA ALA A 27 34.10 23.91 -1.73
C ALA A 27 32.93 23.83 -0.76
N ILE A 28 32.79 24.80 0.14
CA ILE A 28 31.67 24.84 1.10
C ILE A 28 30.35 25.05 0.36
N ALA A 29 30.28 25.98 -0.57
CA ALA A 29 29.09 26.23 -1.36
C ALA A 29 28.68 24.98 -2.18
N GLY A 30 29.66 24.29 -2.75
CA GLY A 30 29.45 23.02 -3.46
C GLY A 30 28.95 21.92 -2.55
N ALA A 31 29.52 21.78 -1.36
CA ALA A 31 29.10 20.81 -0.37
C ALA A 31 27.67 21.08 0.13
N GLU A 32 27.33 22.33 0.39
CA GLU A 32 25.98 22.75 0.78
C GLU A 32 24.97 22.49 -0.33
N ALA A 33 25.31 22.79 -1.58
CA ALA A 33 24.45 22.49 -2.73
C ALA A 33 24.23 21.00 -2.91
N ALA A 34 25.29 20.19 -2.79
CA ALA A 34 25.21 18.74 -2.85
C ALA A 34 24.35 18.16 -1.72
N SER A 35 24.51 18.70 -0.52
CA SER A 35 23.70 18.29 0.64
C SER A 35 22.22 18.62 0.43
N ARG A 36 21.89 19.81 -0.04
CA ARG A 36 20.51 20.19 -0.36
C ARG A 36 19.92 19.26 -1.44
N ALA A 37 20.69 19.01 -2.49
CA ALA A 37 20.25 18.10 -3.56
C ALA A 37 20.01 16.67 -3.06
N ALA A 38 20.89 16.18 -2.19
CA ALA A 38 20.73 14.86 -1.57
C ALA A 38 19.47 14.78 -0.69
N ILE A 39 19.21 15.82 0.08
CA ILE A 39 18.00 15.90 0.93
C ILE A 39 16.75 15.93 0.05
N GLU A 40 16.73 16.74 -1.00
CA GLU A 40 15.58 16.79 -1.92
C GLU A 40 15.36 15.46 -2.65
N ALA A 41 16.42 14.79 -3.08
CA ALA A 41 16.35 13.48 -3.69
C ALA A 41 15.77 12.43 -2.71
N ALA A 42 16.23 12.47 -1.47
CA ALA A 42 15.71 11.58 -0.42
C ALA A 42 14.23 11.82 -0.12
N ARG A 43 13.81 13.10 -0.08
CA ARG A 43 12.41 13.46 0.10
C ARG A 43 11.54 13.02 -1.07
N ALA A 44 12.03 13.16 -2.30
CA ALA A 44 11.34 12.70 -3.49
C ALA A 44 11.18 11.19 -3.50
N GLU A 45 12.21 10.45 -3.13
CA GLU A 45 12.15 8.99 -3.03
C GLU A 45 11.18 8.55 -1.93
N ARG A 46 11.20 9.21 -0.78
CA ARG A 46 10.22 8.97 0.29
C ARG A 46 8.79 9.17 -0.20
N ARG A 47 8.52 10.25 -0.92
CA ARG A 47 7.18 10.48 -1.50
C ARG A 47 6.79 9.35 -2.44
N ARG A 48 7.68 8.91 -3.32
CA ARG A 48 7.42 7.77 -4.23
C ARG A 48 7.10 6.49 -3.49
N ILE A 49 7.86 6.18 -2.45
CA ILE A 49 7.63 4.98 -1.63
C ILE A 49 6.26 5.05 -0.97
N LEU A 50 5.90 6.19 -0.37
CA LEU A 50 4.61 6.38 0.29
C LEU A 50 3.45 6.30 -0.71
N GLU A 51 3.59 6.88 -1.90
CA GLU A 51 2.57 6.81 -2.94
C GLU A 51 2.35 5.38 -3.43
N ARG A 52 3.43 4.64 -3.67
CA ARG A 52 3.34 3.21 -4.04
C ARG A 52 2.69 2.38 -2.93
N ALA A 53 3.05 2.64 -1.69
CA ALA A 53 2.47 1.94 -0.55
C ALA A 53 0.97 2.22 -0.43
N ARG A 54 0.56 3.48 -0.55
CA ARG A 54 -0.86 3.88 -0.55
C ARG A 54 -1.64 3.25 -1.70
N ALA A 55 -1.08 3.29 -2.90
CA ALA A 55 -1.70 2.67 -4.07
C ALA A 55 -1.86 1.15 -3.90
N ARG A 56 -0.87 0.51 -3.27
CA ARG A 56 -0.92 -0.93 -2.98
C ARG A 56 -2.02 -1.24 -1.96
N ILE A 57 -2.11 -0.46 -0.89
CA ILE A 57 -3.15 -0.60 0.14
C ILE A 57 -4.54 -0.42 -0.48
N THR A 58 -4.72 0.62 -1.30
CA THR A 58 -5.99 0.88 -1.99
C THR A 58 -6.40 -0.31 -2.86
N ARG A 59 -5.47 -0.85 -3.65
CA ARG A 59 -5.73 -2.03 -4.48
C ARG A 59 -6.07 -3.27 -3.67
N LEU A 60 -5.43 -3.46 -2.53
CA LEU A 60 -5.75 -4.57 -1.62
C LEU A 60 -7.15 -4.41 -1.02
N HIS A 61 -7.51 -3.20 -0.60
CA HIS A 61 -8.85 -2.93 -0.09
C HIS A 61 -9.92 -3.12 -1.17
N GLU A 62 -9.69 -2.68 -2.39
CA GLU A 62 -10.61 -2.88 -3.52
C GLU A 62 -10.80 -4.36 -3.83
N ARG A 63 -9.72 -5.14 -3.86
CA ARG A 63 -9.79 -6.59 -4.06
C ARG A 63 -10.54 -7.28 -2.92
N ALA A 64 -10.27 -6.90 -1.69
CA ALA A 64 -10.96 -7.44 -0.53
C ALA A 64 -12.46 -7.11 -0.58
N ALA A 65 -12.81 -5.87 -0.91
CA ALA A 65 -14.21 -5.44 -1.06
C ALA A 65 -14.93 -6.22 -2.17
N THR A 66 -14.28 -6.39 -3.32
CA THR A 66 -14.83 -7.18 -4.44
C THR A 66 -15.01 -8.64 -4.04
N HIS A 67 -14.03 -9.22 -3.36
CA HIS A 67 -14.11 -10.60 -2.87
C HIS A 67 -15.24 -10.78 -1.86
N LEU A 68 -15.36 -9.85 -0.90
CA LEU A 68 -16.44 -9.88 0.08
C LEU A 68 -17.81 -9.74 -0.58
N ALA A 69 -17.95 -8.83 -1.53
CA ALA A 69 -19.20 -8.65 -2.28
C ALA A 69 -19.59 -9.94 -3.03
N ALA A 70 -18.62 -10.59 -3.67
CA ALA A 70 -18.84 -11.85 -4.35
C ALA A 70 -19.25 -12.97 -3.38
N ARG A 71 -18.60 -13.05 -2.21
CA ARG A 71 -18.95 -14.02 -1.16
C ARG A 71 -20.34 -13.78 -0.61
N LEU A 72 -20.71 -12.53 -0.35
CA LEU A 72 -22.05 -12.18 0.11
C LEU A 72 -23.10 -12.53 -0.94
N ALA A 73 -22.84 -12.26 -2.22
CA ALA A 73 -23.76 -12.65 -3.29
C ALA A 73 -23.94 -14.16 -3.39
N GLN A 74 -22.87 -14.94 -3.21
CA GLN A 74 -22.95 -16.40 -3.15
C GLN A 74 -23.74 -16.90 -1.95
N LEU A 75 -23.55 -16.29 -0.77
CA LEU A 75 -24.31 -16.63 0.43
C LEU A 75 -25.78 -16.31 0.27
N ASP A 76 -26.13 -15.16 -0.33
CA ASP A 76 -27.52 -14.80 -0.60
C ASP A 76 -28.19 -15.81 -1.55
N LYS A 77 -27.49 -16.25 -2.59
CA LYS A 77 -27.97 -17.29 -3.49
C LYS A 77 -28.14 -18.63 -2.79
N SER A 78 -27.17 -18.98 -1.91
CA SER A 78 -27.21 -20.22 -1.14
C SER A 78 -28.36 -20.20 -0.15
N VAL A 79 -28.60 -19.09 0.55
CA VAL A 79 -29.74 -18.92 1.47
C VAL A 79 -31.05 -18.98 0.70
N ALA A 80 -31.17 -18.32 -0.44
CA ALA A 80 -32.37 -18.38 -1.27
C ALA A 80 -32.65 -19.80 -1.78
N ALA A 81 -31.61 -20.55 -2.17
CA ALA A 81 -31.74 -21.93 -2.58
C ALA A 81 -32.17 -22.83 -1.42
N ASP A 82 -31.63 -22.63 -0.22
CA ASP A 82 -32.01 -23.34 0.99
C ASP A 82 -33.45 -23.02 1.41
N GLU A 83 -33.86 -21.75 1.32
CA GLU A 83 -35.25 -21.38 1.57
C GLU A 83 -36.22 -22.00 0.57
N GLN A 84 -35.87 -22.06 -0.71
CA GLN A 84 -36.66 -22.75 -1.73
C GLN A 84 -36.71 -24.29 -1.49
N ALA A 85 -35.58 -24.86 -1.06
CA ALA A 85 -35.53 -26.29 -0.74
C ALA A 85 -36.26 -26.61 0.56
N SER A 86 -36.25 -25.73 1.55
CA SER A 86 -36.98 -25.90 2.80
C SER A 86 -38.45 -25.52 2.70
N ALA A 87 -38.80 -24.65 1.74
CA ALA A 87 -40.19 -24.37 1.35
C ALA A 87 -40.69 -25.51 0.48
N LEU A 88 -40.79 -26.74 1.04
CA LEU A 88 -41.47 -27.83 0.39
C LEU A 88 -42.90 -27.34 0.05
N PRO A 89 -43.37 -27.58 -1.18
CA PRO A 89 -44.75 -27.26 -1.52
C PRO A 89 -45.65 -27.97 -0.51
N PRO A 90 -46.74 -27.36 -0.06
CA PRO A 90 -47.68 -28.03 0.88
C PRO A 90 -48.09 -29.41 0.44
N ASP A 91 -48.19 -29.67 -0.86
CA ASP A 91 -48.50 -30.94 -1.45
C ASP A 91 -47.40 -32.00 -1.20
N GLY A 92 -46.14 -31.63 -1.24
CA GLY A 92 -45.00 -32.50 -0.94
C GLY A 92 -44.92 -32.93 0.52
N THR A 93 -45.21 -32.02 1.44
CA THR A 93 -45.22 -32.29 2.88
C THR A 93 -46.41 -33.19 3.25
N GLN A 94 -47.58 -32.98 2.66
CA GLN A 94 -48.76 -33.83 2.86
C GLN A 94 -48.56 -35.22 2.30
N ALA A 95 -47.91 -35.35 1.15
CA ALA A 95 -47.60 -36.66 0.57
C ALA A 95 -46.63 -37.45 1.43
N VAL A 96 -45.61 -36.83 2.01
CA VAL A 96 -44.67 -37.45 2.95
C VAL A 96 -45.37 -37.86 4.25
N LEU A 97 -46.19 -36.99 4.82
CA LEU A 97 -46.98 -37.28 6.01
C LEU A 97 -47.98 -38.41 5.78
N ALA A 98 -48.66 -38.43 4.63
CA ALA A 98 -49.58 -39.51 4.24
C ALA A 98 -48.86 -40.84 4.09
N THR A 99 -47.65 -40.85 3.49
CA THR A 99 -46.84 -42.06 3.36
C THR A 99 -46.36 -42.58 4.70
N VAL A 100 -45.93 -41.73 5.61
CA VAL A 100 -45.52 -42.09 6.98
C VAL A 100 -46.70 -42.60 7.76
N ALA A 101 -47.86 -41.98 7.68
CA ALA A 101 -49.08 -42.42 8.32
C ALA A 101 -49.56 -43.81 7.83
N GLN A 102 -49.45 -44.06 6.54
CA GLN A 102 -49.77 -45.40 5.97
C GLN A 102 -48.82 -46.47 6.46
N ARG A 103 -47.52 -46.21 6.56
CA ARG A 103 -46.55 -47.15 7.12
C ARG A 103 -46.82 -47.46 8.58
N LEU A 104 -47.11 -46.46 9.39
CA LEU A 104 -47.41 -46.65 10.81
C LEU A 104 -48.68 -47.46 11.01
N THR A 105 -49.71 -47.23 10.20
CA THR A 105 -50.97 -47.99 10.27
C THR A 105 -50.82 -49.45 9.78
N SER A 106 -49.99 -49.70 8.77
CA SER A 106 -49.76 -51.06 8.29
C SER A 106 -48.92 -51.89 9.25
N GLU A 107 -48.01 -51.29 9.98
CA GLU A 107 -47.21 -51.95 11.01
C GLU A 107 -48.05 -52.30 12.27
N SER A 108 -49.03 -51.50 12.61
CA SER A 108 -49.92 -51.76 13.75
C SER A 108 -50.98 -52.80 13.49
N GLN A 109 -51.21 -53.16 12.25
CA GLN A 109 -52.17 -54.26 11.89
C GLN A 109 -51.53 -55.64 11.82
N GLN A 110 -50.23 -55.73 11.96
CA GLN A 110 -49.53 -57.00 12.09
C GLN A 110 -49.23 -57.29 13.56
#